data_8bda864f29386d4a051949fc2ed04a1b
#
_entry.id   8bda864f29386d4a051949fc2ed04a1b
#
_cell.length_a   1.000
_cell.length_b   1.000
_cell.length_c   1.000
_cell.angle_alpha   90.00
_cell.angle_beta   90.00
_cell.angle_gamma   90.00
#
_symmetry.space_group_name_H-M   'P 1'
#
loop_
_entity.id
_entity.type
_entity.pdbx_description
1 polymer ?
#
loop_
_entity_poly.entity_id
_entity_poly.type
_entity_poly.pdbx_seq_one_letter_code
_entity_poly.pdbx_strand_id
1 'polypeptide(L)'
;MSGADEVLWRGSATNPIASTAAVVLLAMTIGAAASGRVGSAAIALVGTLAATPFTQVRVRVTSAEVHVALGPWGWPNETHAMRDIEWVEAEHVGRMDVRLGVGVRGSNRRLSGRAYLLRPGAAIRFQGHMGRRLTVTVDGAEGAVATIERFIDTDDE
;
A
#
# COMPACT_ATOMS: atom_id res chain seq x y z
N MET A 1 4.78 28.00 -12.55
CA MET A 1 4.10 27.17 -11.55
C MET A 1 4.00 25.78 -12.15
N SER A 2 4.63 24.84 -11.49
CA SER A 2 5.18 23.62 -12.08
C SER A 2 4.11 22.53 -12.22
N GLY A 3 4.00 21.93 -13.40
CA GLY A 3 3.16 20.76 -13.67
C GLY A 3 3.61 19.44 -12.99
N ALA A 4 4.57 19.52 -12.07
CA ALA A 4 5.10 18.37 -11.34
C ALA A 4 4.10 17.75 -10.33
N ASP A 5 3.09 18.49 -9.92
CA ASP A 5 2.07 18.03 -8.95
C ASP A 5 0.80 17.48 -9.62
N GLU A 6 0.74 17.46 -10.95
CA GLU A 6 -0.41 16.90 -11.64
C GLU A 6 -0.49 15.39 -11.41
N VAL A 7 -1.60 14.96 -10.83
CA VAL A 7 -1.85 13.53 -10.60
C VAL A 7 -2.32 12.89 -11.87
N LEU A 8 -1.48 12.04 -12.43
CA LEU A 8 -1.72 11.35 -13.69
C LEU A 8 -2.54 10.07 -13.50
N TRP A 9 -2.35 9.41 -12.35
CA TRP A 9 -3.09 8.22 -12.01
C TRP A 9 -3.27 8.08 -10.49
N ARG A 10 -4.39 7.50 -10.08
CA ARG A 10 -4.67 7.14 -8.68
C ARG A 10 -5.32 5.78 -8.62
N GLY A 11 -4.83 4.96 -7.70
CA GLY A 11 -5.45 3.69 -7.37
C GLY A 11 -5.41 3.41 -5.88
N SER A 12 -6.27 2.49 -5.47
CA SER A 12 -6.31 2.04 -4.09
C SER A 12 -6.68 0.58 -4.04
N ALA A 13 -6.29 -0.08 -2.95
CA ALA A 13 -6.83 -1.39 -2.60
C ALA A 13 -7.21 -1.39 -1.12
N THR A 14 -8.32 -2.02 -0.80
CA THR A 14 -8.79 -2.20 0.58
C THR A 14 -8.65 -3.65 1.00
N ASN A 15 -8.33 -3.86 2.27
CA ASN A 15 -8.33 -5.17 2.89
C ASN A 15 -9.64 -5.34 3.68
N PRO A 16 -10.63 -6.12 3.18
CA PRO A 16 -11.91 -6.26 3.87
C PRO A 16 -11.76 -6.91 5.25
N ILE A 17 -10.82 -7.84 5.41
CA ILE A 17 -10.58 -8.52 6.69
C ILE A 17 -10.04 -7.52 7.73
N ALA A 18 -9.02 -6.75 7.37
CA ALA A 18 -8.45 -5.76 8.28
C ALA A 18 -9.46 -4.63 8.60
N SER A 19 -10.25 -4.21 7.61
CA SER A 19 -11.31 -3.21 7.82
C SER A 19 -12.37 -3.72 8.77
N THR A 20 -12.85 -4.95 8.60
CA THR A 20 -13.83 -5.57 9.51
C THR A 20 -13.22 -5.73 10.91
N ALA A 21 -11.99 -6.21 11.02
CA ALA A 21 -11.31 -6.35 12.32
C ALA A 21 -11.18 -4.99 13.04
N ALA A 22 -10.81 -3.93 12.34
CA ALA A 22 -10.71 -2.59 12.91
C ALA A 22 -12.08 -2.09 13.43
N VAL A 23 -13.17 -2.31 12.68
CA VAL A 23 -14.53 -1.94 13.11
C VAL A 23 -14.95 -2.74 14.35
N VAL A 24 -14.71 -4.05 14.39
CA VAL A 24 -15.03 -4.90 15.54
C VAL A 24 -14.25 -4.46 16.78
N LEU A 25 -12.95 -4.22 16.65
CA LEU A 25 -12.11 -3.74 17.74
C LEU A 25 -12.56 -2.37 18.26
N LEU A 26 -12.98 -1.47 17.37
CA LEU A 26 -13.53 -0.17 17.76
C LEU A 26 -14.82 -0.33 18.54
N ALA A 27 -15.74 -1.20 18.09
CA ALA A 27 -16.99 -1.49 18.80
C ALA A 27 -16.70 -2.11 20.18
N MET A 28 -15.73 -3.02 20.28
CA MET A 28 -15.28 -3.58 21.57
C MET A 28 -14.69 -2.51 22.50
N THR A 29 -13.93 -1.56 21.96
CA THR A 29 -13.38 -0.43 22.71
C THR A 29 -14.50 0.39 23.34
N ILE A 30 -15.51 0.75 22.55
CA ILE A 30 -16.67 1.54 23.02
C ILE A 30 -17.46 0.76 24.09
N GLY A 31 -17.76 -0.52 23.84
CA GLY A 31 -18.49 -1.37 24.77
C GLY A 31 -17.76 -1.59 26.10
N ALA A 32 -16.44 -1.80 26.06
CA ALA A 32 -15.61 -1.95 27.26
C ALA A 32 -15.53 -0.64 28.07
N ALA A 33 -15.38 0.50 27.39
CA ALA A 33 -15.36 1.81 28.02
C ALA A 33 -16.72 2.11 28.70
N ALA A 34 -17.83 1.86 28.04
CA ALA A 34 -19.18 2.06 28.54
C ALA A 34 -19.48 1.17 29.76
N SER A 35 -18.86 -0.02 29.87
CA SER A 35 -18.98 -0.92 31.01
C SER A 35 -17.94 -0.68 32.12
N GLY A 36 -17.18 0.40 32.05
CA GLY A 36 -16.15 0.75 33.05
C GLY A 36 -14.90 -0.14 33.04
N ARG A 37 -14.72 -0.98 32.01
CA ARG A 37 -13.56 -1.88 31.84
C ARG A 37 -12.40 -1.19 31.14
N VAL A 38 -11.80 -0.21 31.82
CA VAL A 38 -10.75 0.66 31.22
C VAL A 38 -9.58 -0.13 30.64
N GLY A 39 -9.10 -1.19 31.30
CA GLY A 39 -8.00 -2.01 30.80
C GLY A 39 -8.33 -2.70 29.46
N SER A 40 -9.53 -3.30 29.37
CA SER A 40 -9.98 -3.94 28.12
C SER A 40 -10.19 -2.93 27.00
N ALA A 41 -10.72 -1.74 27.32
CA ALA A 41 -10.88 -0.66 26.36
C ALA A 41 -9.53 -0.18 25.79
N ALA A 42 -8.53 -0.04 26.67
CA ALA A 42 -7.18 0.37 26.25
C ALA A 42 -6.54 -0.67 25.31
N ILE A 43 -6.62 -1.95 25.62
CA ILE A 43 -6.09 -3.03 24.77
C ILE A 43 -6.78 -3.03 23.40
N ALA A 44 -8.11 -2.94 23.36
CA ALA A 44 -8.88 -2.91 22.13
C ALA A 44 -8.57 -1.66 21.27
N LEU A 45 -8.36 -0.51 21.92
CA LEU A 45 -7.94 0.73 21.24
C LEU A 45 -6.57 0.58 20.57
N VAL A 46 -5.59 0.04 21.30
CA VAL A 46 -4.25 -0.23 20.75
C VAL A 46 -4.35 -1.18 19.56
N GLY A 47 -5.16 -2.25 19.66
CA GLY A 47 -5.41 -3.18 18.56
C GLY A 47 -6.03 -2.48 17.34
N THR A 48 -7.01 -1.58 17.57
CA THR A 48 -7.63 -0.79 16.50
C THR A 48 -6.60 0.09 15.78
N LEU A 49 -5.79 0.83 16.54
CA LEU A 49 -4.74 1.69 16.00
C LEU A 49 -3.70 0.90 15.21
N ALA A 50 -3.29 -0.27 15.72
CA ALA A 50 -2.34 -1.14 15.05
C ALA A 50 -2.88 -1.77 13.76
N ALA A 51 -4.19 -2.07 13.69
CA ALA A 51 -4.82 -2.63 12.50
C ALA A 51 -5.09 -1.60 11.39
N THR A 52 -5.29 -0.35 11.74
CA THR A 52 -5.73 0.71 10.81
C THR A 52 -4.81 0.93 9.61
N PRO A 53 -3.46 0.91 9.70
CA PRO A 53 -2.58 1.04 8.55
C PRO A 53 -2.78 -0.05 7.50
N PHE A 54 -3.28 -1.23 7.89
CA PHE A 54 -3.47 -2.37 7.01
C PHE A 54 -4.86 -2.45 6.36
N THR A 55 -5.71 -1.45 6.59
CA THR A 55 -7.07 -1.44 6.03
C THR A 55 -7.10 -1.06 4.55
N GLN A 56 -6.19 -0.20 4.11
CA GLN A 56 -6.11 0.24 2.71
C GLN A 56 -4.70 0.67 2.32
N VAL A 57 -4.43 0.58 1.02
CA VAL A 57 -3.27 1.22 0.37
C VAL A 57 -3.76 2.17 -0.70
N ARG A 58 -3.08 3.27 -0.87
CA ARG A 58 -3.30 4.26 -1.91
C ARG A 58 -2.01 4.49 -2.66
N VAL A 59 -2.11 4.48 -3.97
CA VAL A 59 -0.98 4.79 -4.87
C VAL A 59 -1.37 5.98 -5.70
N ARG A 60 -0.47 6.95 -5.78
CA ARG A 60 -0.59 8.13 -6.60
C ARG A 60 0.64 8.22 -7.50
N VAL A 61 0.40 8.40 -8.77
CA VAL A 61 1.45 8.61 -9.77
C VAL A 61 1.35 10.03 -10.27
N THR A 62 2.45 10.76 -10.22
CA THR A 62 2.64 12.08 -10.81
C THR A 62 3.73 12.00 -11.86
N SER A 63 3.99 13.05 -12.60
CA SER A 63 5.12 13.12 -13.52
C SER A 63 6.50 13.07 -12.83
N ALA A 64 6.56 13.41 -11.53
CA ALA A 64 7.79 13.47 -10.76
C ALA A 64 8.03 12.24 -9.89
N GLU A 65 6.97 11.62 -9.37
CA GLU A 65 7.08 10.58 -8.34
C GLU A 65 5.90 9.61 -8.28
N VAL A 66 6.18 8.43 -7.74
CA VAL A 66 5.18 7.44 -7.31
C VAL A 66 5.11 7.47 -5.79
N HIS A 67 3.95 7.83 -5.26
CA HIS A 67 3.69 7.91 -3.83
C HIS A 67 2.78 6.76 -3.39
N VAL A 68 3.25 5.97 -2.42
CA VAL A 68 2.50 4.85 -1.82
C VAL A 68 2.22 5.18 -0.37
N ALA A 69 0.95 5.16 0.02
CA ALA A 69 0.51 5.49 1.36
C ALA A 69 -0.43 4.41 1.91
N LEU A 70 -0.23 4.02 3.16
CA LEU A 70 -1.03 3.01 3.83
C LEU A 70 -2.01 3.65 4.82
N GLY A 71 -3.15 2.98 4.97
CA GLY A 71 -4.18 3.39 5.91
C GLY A 71 -4.91 4.69 5.53
N PRO A 72 -5.92 5.07 6.31
CA PRO A 72 -6.71 6.27 6.07
C PRO A 72 -5.90 7.56 6.29
N TRP A 73 -4.90 7.52 7.16
CA TRP A 73 -4.04 8.67 7.48
C TRP A 73 -2.84 8.81 6.55
N GLY A 74 -2.63 7.85 5.62
CA GLY A 74 -1.51 7.86 4.68
C GLY A 74 -0.16 7.59 5.34
N TRP A 75 -0.12 6.88 6.45
CA TRP A 75 1.10 6.49 7.16
C TRP A 75 1.10 4.99 7.49
N PRO A 76 2.21 4.27 7.30
CA PRO A 76 3.47 4.71 6.67
C PRO A 76 3.30 5.05 5.20
N ASN A 77 4.20 5.90 4.69
CA ASN A 77 4.24 6.25 3.28
C ASN A 77 5.65 6.05 2.71
N GLU A 78 5.72 5.85 1.41
CA GLU A 78 6.95 5.79 0.64
C GLU A 78 6.78 6.60 -0.64
N THR A 79 7.82 7.33 -1.00
CA THR A 79 7.87 8.10 -2.24
C THR A 79 9.09 7.64 -3.05
N HIS A 80 8.86 7.39 -4.33
CA HIS A 80 9.90 7.00 -5.28
C HIS A 80 9.89 8.00 -6.42
N ALA A 81 11.03 8.69 -6.63
CA ALA A 81 11.14 9.60 -7.76
C ALA A 81 11.03 8.81 -9.08
N MET A 82 10.34 9.37 -10.08
CA MET A 82 10.10 8.70 -11.35
C MET A 82 11.42 8.31 -12.03
N ARG A 83 12.40 9.19 -12.02
CA ARG A 83 13.76 8.97 -12.54
C ARG A 83 14.53 7.82 -11.87
N ASP A 84 14.12 7.41 -10.67
CA ASP A 84 14.77 6.34 -9.92
C ASP A 84 14.14 4.97 -10.21
N ILE A 85 13.09 4.92 -11.03
CA ILE A 85 12.38 3.68 -11.41
C ILE A 85 13.01 3.15 -12.69
N GLU A 86 13.64 1.97 -12.61
CA GLU A 86 14.28 1.30 -13.73
C GLU A 86 13.28 0.53 -14.61
N TRP A 87 12.29 -0.10 -13.97
CA TRP A 87 11.22 -0.81 -14.66
C TRP A 87 9.99 -0.97 -13.77
N VAL A 88 8.85 -1.17 -14.40
CA VAL A 88 7.56 -1.41 -13.76
C VAL A 88 6.82 -2.53 -14.49
N GLU A 89 6.09 -3.34 -13.77
CA GLU A 89 5.21 -4.37 -14.35
C GLU A 89 3.92 -4.53 -13.54
N ALA A 90 2.87 -4.95 -14.22
CA ALA A 90 1.65 -5.41 -13.58
C ALA A 90 1.79 -6.90 -13.27
N GLU A 91 1.52 -7.28 -12.01
CA GLU A 91 1.60 -8.66 -11.53
C GLU A 91 0.28 -9.07 -10.90
N HIS A 92 0.00 -10.36 -10.92
CA HIS A 92 -1.11 -10.93 -10.17
C HIS A 92 -0.60 -11.64 -8.92
N VAL A 93 -0.94 -11.10 -7.75
CA VAL A 93 -0.58 -11.68 -6.45
C VAL A 93 -1.62 -12.71 -6.03
N GLY A 94 -1.16 -13.93 -5.79
CA GLY A 94 -1.99 -15.04 -5.36
C GLY A 94 -2.36 -15.01 -3.87
N ARG A 95 -3.35 -15.83 -3.46
CA ARG A 95 -3.75 -15.95 -2.05
C ARG A 95 -2.62 -16.45 -1.14
N MET A 96 -1.73 -17.29 -1.67
CA MET A 96 -0.59 -17.82 -0.90
C MET A 96 0.45 -16.74 -0.62
N ASP A 97 0.67 -15.85 -1.58
CA ASP A 97 1.63 -14.75 -1.42
C ASP A 97 1.15 -13.77 -0.35
N VAL A 98 -0.15 -13.50 -0.29
CA VAL A 98 -0.77 -12.66 0.74
C VAL A 98 -0.72 -13.33 2.11
N ARG A 99 -0.93 -14.66 2.22
CA ARG A 99 -0.81 -15.39 3.49
C ARG A 99 0.58 -15.32 4.09
N LEU A 100 1.60 -15.33 3.24
CA LEU A 100 2.99 -15.18 3.63
C LEU A 100 3.38 -13.72 3.85
N GLY A 101 2.52 -12.76 3.50
CA GLY A 101 2.85 -11.35 3.38
C GLY A 101 1.77 -10.32 3.66
N VAL A 102 0.77 -10.61 4.48
CA VAL A 102 -0.17 -9.56 4.92
C VAL A 102 0.61 -8.51 5.71
N GLY A 103 0.75 -7.31 5.15
CA GLY A 103 1.43 -6.20 5.79
C GLY A 103 2.72 -5.78 5.09
N VAL A 104 3.44 -4.88 5.76
CA VAL A 104 4.75 -4.37 5.36
C VAL A 104 5.81 -5.42 5.61
N ARG A 105 6.47 -5.93 4.56
CA ARG A 105 7.58 -6.89 4.70
C ARG A 105 8.87 -6.38 4.11
N GLY A 106 9.93 -6.54 4.93
CA GLY A 106 11.30 -6.31 4.52
C GLY A 106 11.92 -7.50 3.83
N SER A 107 11.48 -8.09 2.81
CA SER A 107 12.00 -9.20 2.02
C SER A 107 11.13 -10.46 2.04
N ASN A 108 10.44 -10.67 0.96
CA ASN A 108 9.85 -11.97 0.64
C ASN A 108 10.76 -12.66 -0.38
N ARG A 109 11.20 -13.91 -0.10
CA ARG A 109 12.08 -14.67 -0.99
C ARG A 109 11.52 -14.81 -2.42
N ARG A 110 10.18 -14.80 -2.60
CA ARG A 110 9.54 -14.83 -3.93
C ARG A 110 9.44 -13.46 -4.58
N LEU A 111 9.25 -12.39 -3.80
CA LEU A 111 9.01 -11.05 -4.31
C LEU A 111 10.23 -10.13 -4.22
N SER A 112 11.37 -10.64 -3.71
CA SER A 112 12.68 -9.96 -3.68
C SER A 112 12.60 -8.46 -3.35
N GLY A 113 12.00 -8.08 -2.19
CA GLY A 113 11.91 -6.67 -1.84
C GLY A 113 10.82 -6.39 -0.82
N ARG A 114 10.45 -5.13 -0.68
CA ARG A 114 9.31 -4.74 0.14
C ARG A 114 8.01 -5.09 -0.56
N ALA A 115 7.02 -5.51 0.19
CA ALA A 115 5.71 -5.84 -0.36
C ALA A 115 4.59 -5.33 0.53
N TYR A 116 3.67 -4.58 -0.05
CA TYR A 116 2.44 -4.10 0.58
C TYR A 116 1.26 -4.87 0.01
N LEU A 117 1.11 -6.13 0.45
CA LEU A 117 0.10 -7.05 -0.06
C LEU A 117 -1.11 -7.07 0.87
N LEU A 118 -2.10 -6.25 0.59
CA LEU A 118 -3.31 -6.13 1.40
C LEU A 118 -4.37 -7.18 1.05
N ARG A 119 -4.38 -7.65 -0.20
CA ARG A 119 -5.30 -8.68 -0.70
C ARG A 119 -4.72 -9.37 -1.93
N PRO A 120 -5.22 -10.56 -2.31
CA PRO A 120 -4.93 -11.16 -3.60
C PRO A 120 -5.52 -10.31 -4.73
N GLY A 121 -4.88 -10.30 -5.88
CA GLY A 121 -5.35 -9.57 -7.06
C GLY A 121 -4.24 -8.84 -7.78
N ALA A 122 -4.62 -7.82 -8.55
CA ALA A 122 -3.69 -7.00 -9.30
C ALA A 122 -2.73 -6.24 -8.37
N ALA A 123 -1.47 -6.16 -8.79
CA ALA A 123 -0.41 -5.46 -8.09
C ALA A 123 0.52 -4.78 -9.09
N ILE A 124 1.14 -3.70 -8.66
CA ILE A 124 2.24 -3.05 -9.36
C ILE A 124 3.52 -3.52 -8.70
N ARG A 125 4.45 -3.98 -9.50
CA ARG A 125 5.84 -4.21 -9.09
C ARG A 125 6.72 -3.23 -9.82
N PHE A 126 7.56 -2.52 -9.11
CA PHE A 126 8.59 -1.69 -9.71
C PHE A 126 9.93 -1.87 -9.00
N GLN A 127 10.99 -1.65 -9.74
CA GLN A 127 12.36 -1.70 -9.26
C GLN A 127 12.97 -0.31 -9.41
N GLY A 128 13.49 0.21 -8.31
CA GLY A 128 14.27 1.42 -8.31
C GLY A 128 15.77 1.13 -8.37
N HIS A 129 16.55 2.18 -8.56
CA HIS A 129 18.01 2.14 -8.51
C HIS A 129 18.52 1.38 -7.28
N MET A 130 19.62 0.66 -7.42
CA MET A 130 20.19 -0.26 -6.42
C MET A 130 19.37 -1.54 -6.21
N GLY A 131 18.50 -1.94 -7.16
CA GLY A 131 17.73 -3.18 -7.09
C GLY A 131 16.66 -3.19 -6.00
N ARG A 132 16.26 -2.04 -5.49
CA ARG A 132 15.15 -1.94 -4.52
C ARG A 132 13.84 -2.22 -5.22
N ARG A 133 13.22 -3.35 -4.88
CA ARG A 133 11.92 -3.74 -5.42
C ARG A 133 10.80 -3.43 -4.45
N LEU A 134 9.70 -2.95 -5.00
CA LEU A 134 8.47 -2.74 -4.26
C LEU A 134 7.30 -3.36 -5.02
N THR A 135 6.50 -4.17 -4.31
CA THR A 135 5.25 -4.73 -4.86
C THR A 135 4.08 -4.22 -4.03
N VAL A 136 3.08 -3.65 -4.70
CA VAL A 136 1.91 -3.04 -4.05
C VAL A 136 0.64 -3.56 -4.72
N THR A 137 -0.26 -4.18 -3.95
CA THR A 137 -1.59 -4.54 -4.46
C THR A 137 -2.43 -3.28 -4.64
N VAL A 138 -2.97 -3.10 -5.85
CA VAL A 138 -3.80 -1.94 -6.17
C VAL A 138 -4.76 -2.27 -7.31
N ASP A 139 -5.95 -1.70 -7.26
CA ASP A 139 -6.90 -1.80 -8.37
C ASP A 139 -6.42 -0.97 -9.56
N GLY A 140 -6.56 -1.52 -10.76
CA GLY A 140 -6.14 -0.85 -11.99
C GLY A 140 -4.62 -0.77 -12.16
N ALA A 141 -3.88 -1.78 -11.69
CA ALA A 141 -2.42 -1.87 -11.80
C ALA A 141 -1.90 -1.66 -13.24
N GLU A 142 -2.60 -2.20 -14.25
CA GLU A 142 -2.24 -2.03 -15.66
C GLU A 142 -2.25 -0.55 -16.10
N GLY A 143 -3.24 0.21 -15.63
CA GLY A 143 -3.32 1.65 -15.90
C GLY A 143 -2.19 2.46 -15.25
N ALA A 144 -1.77 2.04 -14.06
CA ALA A 144 -0.62 2.65 -13.40
C ALA A 144 0.68 2.34 -14.14
N VAL A 145 0.88 1.08 -14.53
CA VAL A 145 2.05 0.64 -15.30
C VAL A 145 2.14 1.42 -16.61
N ALA A 146 1.06 1.46 -17.40
CA ALA A 146 1.03 2.21 -18.65
C ALA A 146 1.28 3.72 -18.47
N THR A 147 0.93 4.26 -17.29
CA THR A 147 1.22 5.66 -16.96
C THR A 147 2.69 5.86 -16.64
N ILE A 148 3.29 4.98 -15.84
CA ILE A 148 4.70 5.07 -15.42
C ILE A 148 5.64 4.82 -16.61
N GLU A 149 5.38 3.82 -17.45
CA GLU A 149 6.20 3.48 -18.63
C GLU A 149 6.37 4.67 -19.57
N ARG A 150 5.32 5.47 -19.80
CA ARG A 150 5.41 6.68 -20.65
C ARG A 150 6.47 7.67 -20.19
N PHE A 151 6.79 7.70 -18.90
CA PHE A 151 7.77 8.63 -18.34
C PHE A 151 9.16 8.02 -18.26
N ILE A 152 9.28 6.70 -18.08
CA ILE A 152 10.58 6.00 -18.10
C ILE A 152 11.18 6.05 -19.50
N ASP A 153 10.38 5.76 -20.55
CA ASP A 153 10.85 5.73 -21.94
C ASP A 153 11.25 7.11 -22.48
N THR A 154 10.79 8.20 -21.86
CA THR A 154 11.08 9.56 -22.35
C THR A 154 12.44 10.09 -21.87
N ASP A 155 13.00 9.52 -20.81
CA ASP A 155 14.29 9.96 -20.25
C ASP A 155 15.51 9.32 -20.95
N ASP A 156 15.30 8.37 -21.89
CA ASP A 156 16.38 7.68 -22.64
C ASP A 156 16.69 8.31 -24.02
N GLU A 157 16.02 9.41 -24.43
CA GLU A 157 16.30 10.16 -25.67
C GLU A 157 17.10 11.45 -25.37
#